data_2276823fe82d258de025c4cd714647b7
#
_entry.id   2276823fe82d258de025c4cd714647b7
#
_cell.length_a   1.000
_cell.length_b   1.000
_cell.length_c   1.000
_cell.angle_alpha   90.00
_cell.angle_beta   90.00
_cell.angle_gamma   90.00
#
_symmetry.space_group_name_H-M   'P 1'
#
loop_
_entity.id
_entity.type
_entity.pdbx_description
1 polymer ?
#
loop_
_entity_poly.entity_id
_entity_poly.type
_entity_poly.pdbx_seq_one_letter_code
_entity_poly.pdbx_strand_id
1 'polypeptide(L)'
;MPIIEQNTNTCHRPDQTACVKKGGDTTPPSVVDDNLEAGNNNEAKGGFKAWIYVLASFFLFMNACLLSTSSPSSISSIGSFQVFLVIVLGVFTGPLFDAGYLRQMLTLGCTLVVLGMSTLSLATAYWQVFLAQGLCVGLGSGLLYVPALAFVSTLFPDSVRPWAIGCVNAGGGMGGIVYTFMLRDLEPQIGFGWAVRAIALVTLVLSVVALAILLPYRSKAPKPQHRRAMFDLKALREPSFLLFSIAMFLNYIAFYITPFYIPMYATEALHQSRSFAFAYLVYMSITSIIGRTLPMLAAGRFGSLQVYIAATVGTTVALFCWTAVHNVAGFLGFTLMYGIVSGVQVAAPSAAISHPVLSPTMNVIGTRMGMGWMFAGVGVLVGSPIAGALVNVTPGRVDFKPAQCFAGAVAAGALLCLIFPLIAVIKHDKKTA
;
A
#
# COMPACT_ATOMS: atom_id res chain seq x y z
N MET A 1 55.64 -41.35 -36.69
CA MET A 1 55.75 -41.77 -38.09
C MET A 1 54.36 -41.83 -38.67
N PRO A 2 54.19 -41.41 -39.86
CA PRO A 2 54.14 -40.07 -40.43
C PRO A 2 52.76 -39.85 -41.11
N ILE A 3 52.35 -38.81 -41.67
CA ILE A 3 52.64 -37.92 -42.80
C ILE A 3 51.36 -37.10 -43.00
N ILE A 4 51.28 -35.81 -42.87
CA ILE A 4 51.39 -34.77 -43.92
C ILE A 4 50.49 -35.08 -45.15
N GLU A 5 49.52 -34.19 -45.43
CA GLU A 5 49.56 -33.36 -46.62
C GLU A 5 48.45 -32.28 -46.66
N GLN A 6 48.93 -31.11 -46.89
CA GLN A 6 48.31 -29.91 -47.45
C GLN A 6 47.69 -30.21 -48.84
N ASN A 7 46.64 -29.54 -49.23
CA ASN A 7 46.71 -28.79 -50.48
C ASN A 7 45.63 -27.70 -50.61
N THR A 8 46.16 -26.57 -50.81
CA THR A 8 45.74 -25.32 -51.43
C THR A 8 45.14 -25.47 -52.84
N ASN A 9 44.46 -24.45 -53.21
CA ASN A 9 44.24 -23.79 -54.51
C ASN A 9 42.80 -23.75 -55.01
N THR A 10 42.35 -22.64 -55.30
CA THR A 10 42.49 -21.44 -56.13
C THR A 10 41.24 -21.22 -56.98
N CYS A 11 40.80 -19.97 -56.94
CA CYS A 11 40.27 -19.16 -58.03
C CYS A 11 39.57 -19.79 -59.22
N HIS A 12 38.33 -19.34 -59.45
CA HIS A 12 37.98 -18.74 -60.76
C HIS A 12 36.62 -17.98 -60.71
N ARG A 13 36.68 -16.68 -60.99
CA ARG A 13 35.63 -15.93 -61.72
C ARG A 13 35.93 -16.13 -63.21
N PRO A 14 35.00 -16.01 -64.17
CA PRO A 14 34.25 -14.75 -64.44
C PRO A 14 32.85 -14.89 -65.08
N ASP A 15 32.29 -13.73 -65.32
CA ASP A 15 31.46 -13.13 -66.39
C ASP A 15 29.97 -13.05 -66.19
N GLN A 16 29.52 -11.84 -65.99
CA GLN A 16 28.79 -10.83 -66.78
C GLN A 16 27.71 -11.39 -67.72
N THR A 17 26.46 -10.98 -67.49
CA THR A 17 25.70 -10.00 -68.28
C THR A 17 24.22 -9.92 -67.95
N ALA A 18 23.79 -8.69 -67.67
CA ALA A 18 22.57 -8.01 -68.07
C ALA A 18 21.18 -8.58 -67.79
N CYS A 19 20.36 -7.90 -66.99
CA CYS A 19 19.16 -7.17 -67.42
C CYS A 19 18.46 -6.41 -66.26
N VAL A 20 18.57 -5.12 -66.28
CA VAL A 20 17.56 -4.07 -66.40
C VAL A 20 16.32 -4.08 -65.48
N LYS A 21 16.34 -3.08 -64.61
CA LYS A 21 15.24 -2.21 -64.14
C LYS A 21 13.97 -2.79 -63.49
N LYS A 22 13.78 -2.48 -62.20
CA LYS A 22 12.70 -1.56 -61.77
C LYS A 22 13.01 -1.02 -60.37
N GLY A 23 12.90 0.29 -60.22
CA GLY A 23 13.20 1.03 -59.04
C GLY A 23 12.18 0.78 -57.92
N GLY A 24 12.71 0.83 -56.72
CA GLY A 24 12.00 0.89 -55.48
C GLY A 24 12.97 1.45 -54.47
N ASP A 25 12.83 2.73 -54.17
CA ASP A 25 13.52 3.47 -53.13
C ASP A 25 13.40 2.70 -51.77
N THR A 26 14.47 2.14 -51.32
CA THR A 26 14.61 1.73 -49.90
C THR A 26 15.68 2.59 -49.25
N THR A 27 15.27 3.82 -48.90
CA THR A 27 15.96 4.57 -47.84
C THR A 27 15.81 3.81 -46.54
N PRO A 28 16.88 3.56 -45.77
CA PRO A 28 16.75 2.98 -44.44
C PRO A 28 15.93 3.94 -43.56
N PRO A 29 15.03 3.42 -42.66
CA PRO A 29 14.27 4.26 -41.78
C PRO A 29 15.22 5.14 -40.99
N SER A 30 15.00 6.43 -41.04
CA SER A 30 15.82 7.45 -40.44
C SER A 30 15.82 7.29 -38.92
N VAL A 31 17.00 7.20 -38.33
CA VAL A 31 17.30 7.21 -36.87
C VAL A 31 16.82 8.51 -36.18
N VAL A 32 16.18 9.42 -36.95
CA VAL A 32 15.70 10.72 -36.47
C VAL A 32 14.36 10.63 -35.74
N ASP A 33 13.52 9.63 -36.04
CA ASP A 33 12.17 9.56 -35.43
C ASP A 33 12.16 8.93 -34.03
N ASP A 34 13.09 8.02 -33.73
CA ASP A 34 13.19 7.40 -32.42
C ASP A 34 13.59 8.39 -31.29
N ASN A 35 14.38 9.42 -31.63
CA ASN A 35 14.80 10.44 -30.66
C ASN A 35 13.72 11.50 -30.39
N LEU A 36 12.80 11.73 -31.33
CA LEU A 36 11.67 12.63 -31.14
C LEU A 36 10.55 11.96 -30.32
N GLU A 37 10.33 10.66 -30.49
CA GLU A 37 9.42 9.90 -29.64
C GLU A 37 9.96 9.66 -28.24
N ALA A 38 11.26 9.44 -28.07
CA ALA A 38 11.91 9.32 -26.76
C ALA A 38 11.91 10.66 -25.99
N GLY A 39 12.11 11.80 -26.67
CA GLY A 39 12.02 13.13 -26.08
C GLY A 39 10.60 13.48 -25.60
N ASN A 40 9.58 13.13 -26.38
CA ASN A 40 8.18 13.40 -26.03
C ASN A 40 7.65 12.45 -24.91
N ASN A 41 8.22 11.26 -24.77
CA ASN A 41 7.91 10.35 -23.67
C ASN A 41 8.54 10.74 -22.32
N ASN A 42 9.65 11.48 -22.33
CA ASN A 42 10.30 11.96 -21.11
C ASN A 42 9.64 13.24 -20.55
N GLU A 43 9.07 14.10 -21.38
CA GLU A 43 8.30 15.26 -20.90
C GLU A 43 6.96 14.86 -20.22
N ALA A 44 6.42 13.67 -20.52
CA ALA A 44 5.17 13.19 -19.91
C ALA A 44 5.37 12.52 -18.53
N LYS A 45 6.59 12.12 -18.16
CA LYS A 45 6.89 11.48 -16.87
C LYS A 45 7.18 12.54 -15.80
N GLY A 46 6.21 12.76 -14.87
CA GLY A 46 6.40 13.63 -13.70
C GLY A 46 5.96 15.09 -13.89
N GLY A 47 5.31 15.45 -15.00
CA GLY A 47 4.77 16.79 -15.25
C GLY A 47 3.57 17.15 -14.35
N PHE A 48 3.12 18.42 -14.39
CA PHE A 48 1.99 18.92 -13.59
C PHE A 48 0.74 18.04 -13.68
N LYS A 49 0.42 17.48 -14.85
CA LYS A 49 -0.68 16.53 -15.04
C LYS A 49 -0.55 15.26 -14.18
N ALA A 50 0.66 14.75 -14.00
CA ALA A 50 0.90 13.57 -13.15
C ALA A 50 0.57 13.86 -11.67
N TRP A 51 0.85 15.07 -11.20
CA TRP A 51 0.50 15.50 -9.84
C TRP A 51 -1.02 15.68 -9.64
N ILE A 52 -1.76 16.06 -10.66
CA ILE A 52 -3.24 16.06 -10.62
C ILE A 52 -3.77 14.64 -10.44
N TYR A 53 -3.17 13.63 -11.09
CA TYR A 53 -3.53 12.23 -10.87
C TYR A 53 -3.15 11.73 -9.48
N VAL A 54 -2.05 12.21 -8.89
CA VAL A 54 -1.69 11.95 -7.48
C VAL A 54 -2.77 12.51 -6.55
N LEU A 55 -3.23 13.74 -6.79
CA LEU A 55 -4.31 14.35 -6.00
C LEU A 55 -5.61 13.56 -6.10
N ALA A 56 -5.99 13.11 -7.29
CA ALA A 56 -7.18 12.27 -7.47
C ALA A 56 -7.03 10.92 -6.73
N SER A 57 -5.86 10.29 -6.82
CA SER A 57 -5.57 9.05 -6.10
C SER A 57 -5.53 9.26 -4.58
N PHE A 58 -5.07 10.43 -4.10
CA PHE A 58 -5.13 10.83 -2.69
C PHE A 58 -6.59 10.87 -2.19
N PHE A 59 -7.53 11.42 -2.97
CA PHE A 59 -8.96 11.41 -2.60
C PHE A 59 -9.53 9.99 -2.55
N LEU A 60 -9.13 9.10 -3.46
CA LEU A 60 -9.53 7.69 -3.40
C LEU A 60 -9.01 7.01 -2.13
N PHE A 61 -7.76 7.31 -1.75
CA PHE A 61 -7.18 6.79 -0.50
C PHE A 61 -7.83 7.35 0.75
N MET A 62 -8.23 8.63 0.73
CA MET A 62 -9.00 9.23 1.80
C MET A 62 -10.29 8.45 2.05
N ASN A 63 -10.99 8.04 0.98
CA ASN A 63 -12.21 7.26 1.07
C ASN A 63 -11.96 5.78 1.42
N ALA A 64 -10.82 5.20 1.01
CA ALA A 64 -10.51 3.80 1.25
C ALA A 64 -10.14 3.50 2.73
N CYS A 65 -9.61 4.48 3.45
CA CYS A 65 -9.19 4.34 4.85
C CYS A 65 -10.27 4.80 5.84
N LEU A 66 -11.54 4.69 5.48
CA LEU A 66 -12.68 5.00 6.34
C LEU A 66 -12.79 3.93 7.43
N LEU A 67 -12.23 4.20 8.60
CA LEU A 67 -12.32 3.30 9.76
C LEU A 67 -13.53 3.66 10.61
N SER A 68 -14.28 2.65 11.07
CA SER A 68 -15.36 2.88 12.02
C SER A 68 -14.81 3.13 13.42
N THR A 69 -15.28 4.21 14.02
CA THR A 69 -14.85 4.67 15.34
C THR A 69 -15.82 4.37 16.47
N SER A 70 -16.84 3.53 16.24
CA SER A 70 -17.90 3.24 17.21
C SER A 70 -17.63 1.95 17.99
N SER A 71 -17.69 2.05 19.31
CA SER A 71 -17.63 1.08 20.44
C SER A 71 -16.67 -0.15 20.44
N PRO A 72 -16.20 -0.59 21.67
CA PRO A 72 -14.83 -1.14 21.80
C PRO A 72 -14.57 -2.58 21.39
N SER A 73 -15.47 -3.52 21.45
CA SER A 73 -15.10 -4.94 21.23
C SER A 73 -15.68 -5.60 19.97
N SER A 74 -16.93 -5.35 19.66
CA SER A 74 -17.57 -5.95 18.48
C SER A 74 -17.15 -5.28 17.17
N ILE A 75 -16.62 -4.07 17.22
CA ILE A 75 -16.31 -3.23 16.06
C ILE A 75 -14.85 -3.38 15.65
N SER A 76 -13.97 -3.79 16.56
CA SER A 76 -12.61 -4.20 16.21
C SER A 76 -12.61 -5.31 15.16
N SER A 77 -13.57 -6.26 15.23
CA SER A 77 -13.71 -7.34 14.26
C SER A 77 -14.20 -6.84 12.89
N ILE A 78 -15.16 -5.89 12.84
CA ILE A 78 -15.63 -5.30 11.59
C ILE A 78 -14.52 -4.51 10.91
N GLY A 79 -13.79 -3.68 11.67
CA GLY A 79 -12.65 -2.92 11.15
C GLY A 79 -11.53 -3.83 10.65
N SER A 80 -11.17 -4.88 11.39
CA SER A 80 -10.16 -5.86 10.96
C SER A 80 -10.56 -6.60 9.69
N PHE A 81 -11.83 -6.99 9.57
CA PHE A 81 -12.36 -7.65 8.38
C PHE A 81 -12.39 -6.70 7.18
N GLN A 82 -12.77 -5.43 7.37
CA GLN A 82 -12.71 -4.41 6.33
C GLN A 82 -11.28 -4.25 5.81
N VAL A 83 -10.30 -4.05 6.70
CA VAL A 83 -8.89 -3.88 6.31
C VAL A 83 -8.33 -5.13 5.65
N PHE A 84 -8.68 -6.31 6.14
CA PHE A 84 -8.34 -7.59 5.51
C PHE A 84 -8.82 -7.62 4.05
N LEU A 85 -10.09 -7.27 3.78
CA LEU A 85 -10.63 -7.23 2.43
C LEU A 85 -9.91 -6.21 1.55
N VAL A 86 -9.65 -4.99 2.06
CA VAL A 86 -8.91 -3.94 1.34
C VAL A 86 -7.57 -4.46 0.85
N ILE A 87 -6.86 -5.16 1.71
CA ILE A 87 -5.50 -5.63 1.44
C ILE A 87 -5.52 -6.90 0.56
N VAL A 88 -6.35 -7.88 0.88
CA VAL A 88 -6.37 -9.17 0.16
C VAL A 88 -6.91 -9.02 -1.25
N LEU A 89 -7.88 -8.14 -1.48
CA LEU A 89 -8.35 -7.83 -2.83
C LEU A 89 -7.24 -7.28 -3.73
N GLY A 90 -6.17 -6.73 -3.18
CA GLY A 90 -5.00 -6.31 -3.92
C GLY A 90 -4.41 -7.40 -4.83
N VAL A 91 -4.50 -8.67 -4.42
CA VAL A 91 -4.04 -9.82 -5.22
C VAL A 91 -4.83 -9.95 -6.52
N PHE A 92 -6.14 -9.72 -6.46
CA PHE A 92 -7.02 -9.82 -7.63
C PHE A 92 -7.01 -8.54 -8.47
N THR A 93 -6.89 -7.39 -7.81
CA THR A 93 -6.95 -6.09 -8.47
C THR A 93 -5.66 -5.74 -9.21
N GLY A 94 -4.50 -6.27 -8.82
CA GLY A 94 -3.25 -6.10 -9.54
C GLY A 94 -3.30 -6.65 -10.97
N PRO A 95 -3.60 -7.93 -11.18
CA PRO A 95 -3.78 -8.51 -12.52
C PRO A 95 -4.89 -7.87 -13.34
N LEU A 96 -5.99 -7.44 -12.72
CA LEU A 96 -7.07 -6.71 -13.38
C LEU A 96 -6.61 -5.32 -13.87
N PHE A 97 -5.81 -4.63 -13.08
CA PHE A 97 -5.17 -3.37 -13.47
C PHE A 97 -4.25 -3.58 -14.69
N ASP A 98 -3.41 -4.60 -14.65
CA ASP A 98 -2.52 -4.97 -15.76
C ASP A 98 -3.31 -5.36 -17.03
N ALA A 99 -4.50 -5.93 -16.88
CA ALA A 99 -5.40 -6.23 -17.99
C ALA A 99 -6.13 -4.99 -18.56
N GLY A 100 -5.93 -3.80 -17.95
CA GLY A 100 -6.48 -2.54 -18.43
C GLY A 100 -7.89 -2.21 -17.90
N TYR A 101 -8.37 -2.92 -16.87
CA TYR A 101 -9.71 -2.69 -16.28
C TYR A 101 -9.73 -1.57 -15.23
N LEU A 102 -8.73 -0.67 -15.21
CA LEU A 102 -8.61 0.40 -14.22
C LEU A 102 -9.91 1.20 -14.06
N ARG A 103 -10.54 1.62 -15.16
CA ARG A 103 -11.76 2.45 -15.13
C ARG A 103 -12.91 1.74 -14.44
N GLN A 104 -13.15 0.48 -14.81
CA GLN A 104 -14.23 -0.33 -14.24
C GLN A 104 -14.02 -0.56 -12.74
N MET A 105 -12.77 -0.79 -12.34
CA MET A 105 -12.42 -0.99 -10.93
C MET A 105 -12.62 0.27 -10.11
N LEU A 106 -12.19 1.43 -10.63
CA LEU A 106 -12.36 2.71 -9.94
C LEU A 106 -13.85 3.09 -9.82
N THR A 107 -14.63 2.94 -10.90
CA THR A 107 -16.07 3.24 -10.86
C THR A 107 -16.82 2.32 -9.92
N LEU A 108 -16.61 0.99 -10.03
CA LEU A 108 -17.24 0.01 -9.13
C LEU A 108 -16.82 0.22 -7.67
N GLY A 109 -15.52 0.46 -7.43
CA GLY A 109 -14.99 0.71 -6.10
C GLY A 109 -15.63 1.93 -5.44
N CYS A 110 -15.66 3.07 -6.13
CA CYS A 110 -16.32 4.29 -5.64
C CYS A 110 -17.81 4.06 -5.36
N THR A 111 -18.52 3.38 -6.27
CA THR A 111 -19.94 3.07 -6.10
C THR A 111 -20.18 2.21 -4.86
N LEU A 112 -19.38 1.17 -4.65
CA LEU A 112 -19.52 0.29 -3.48
C LEU A 112 -19.21 1.03 -2.17
N VAL A 113 -18.19 1.90 -2.13
CA VAL A 113 -17.88 2.68 -0.92
C VAL A 113 -19.04 3.61 -0.57
N VAL A 114 -19.55 4.37 -1.54
CA VAL A 114 -20.68 5.29 -1.32
C VAL A 114 -21.96 4.53 -0.93
N LEU A 115 -22.25 3.41 -1.61
CA LEU A 115 -23.40 2.56 -1.29
C LEU A 115 -23.29 1.99 0.13
N GLY A 116 -22.11 1.46 0.49
CA GLY A 116 -21.84 0.91 1.81
C GLY A 116 -22.03 1.96 2.93
N MET A 117 -21.53 3.18 2.72
CA MET A 117 -21.72 4.28 3.67
C MET A 117 -23.21 4.71 3.76
N SER A 118 -23.91 4.76 2.63
CA SER A 118 -25.33 5.10 2.61
C SER A 118 -26.17 4.06 3.33
N THR A 119 -25.90 2.77 3.11
CA THR A 119 -26.60 1.66 3.80
C THR A 119 -26.24 1.58 5.28
N LEU A 120 -24.98 1.90 5.65
CA LEU A 120 -24.54 2.00 7.04
C LEU A 120 -25.36 3.03 7.83
N SER A 121 -25.75 4.14 7.19
CA SER A 121 -26.59 5.17 7.83
C SER A 121 -27.99 4.68 8.26
N LEU A 122 -28.44 3.57 7.71
CA LEU A 122 -29.73 2.94 7.99
C LEU A 122 -29.60 1.71 8.89
N ALA A 123 -28.37 1.29 9.21
CA ALA A 123 -28.10 0.07 9.96
C ALA A 123 -28.50 0.23 11.44
N THR A 124 -29.29 -0.71 11.93
CA THR A 124 -29.74 -0.80 13.34
C THR A 124 -29.24 -2.05 14.04
N ALA A 125 -28.83 -3.08 13.28
CA ALA A 125 -28.35 -4.35 13.79
C ALA A 125 -26.87 -4.57 13.42
N TYR A 126 -26.13 -5.33 14.27
CA TYR A 126 -24.72 -5.63 14.06
C TYR A 126 -24.39 -6.23 12.69
N TRP A 127 -25.21 -7.20 12.23
CA TRP A 127 -24.99 -7.83 10.93
C TRP A 127 -25.15 -6.87 9.75
N GLN A 128 -26.02 -5.85 9.87
CA GLN A 128 -26.19 -4.80 8.86
C GLN A 128 -24.94 -3.92 8.78
N VAL A 129 -24.39 -3.54 9.94
CA VAL A 129 -23.11 -2.79 10.02
C VAL A 129 -21.99 -3.62 9.41
N PHE A 130 -21.90 -4.93 9.72
CA PHE A 130 -20.90 -5.83 9.15
C PHE A 130 -20.99 -5.90 7.62
N LEU A 131 -22.20 -6.06 7.07
CA LEU A 131 -22.40 -6.10 5.61
C LEU A 131 -22.13 -4.75 4.94
N ALA A 132 -22.62 -3.66 5.53
CA ALA A 132 -22.46 -2.32 4.96
C ALA A 132 -21.00 -1.86 5.00
N GLN A 133 -20.38 -1.90 6.17
CA GLN A 133 -19.04 -1.38 6.37
C GLN A 133 -17.96 -2.45 6.15
N GLY A 134 -18.08 -3.61 6.80
CA GLY A 134 -17.08 -4.67 6.67
C GLY A 134 -16.97 -5.17 5.23
N LEU A 135 -18.08 -5.58 4.64
CA LEU A 135 -18.12 -6.19 3.32
C LEU A 135 -18.16 -5.14 2.19
N CYS A 136 -19.18 -4.29 2.15
CA CYS A 136 -19.43 -3.41 1.01
C CYS A 136 -18.36 -2.33 0.90
N VAL A 137 -18.06 -1.59 1.97
CA VAL A 137 -16.98 -0.60 1.99
C VAL A 137 -15.62 -1.28 1.85
N GLY A 138 -15.40 -2.45 2.47
CA GLY A 138 -14.16 -3.22 2.36
C GLY A 138 -13.86 -3.65 0.93
N LEU A 139 -14.85 -4.22 0.21
CA LEU A 139 -14.72 -4.58 -1.21
C LEU A 139 -14.46 -3.35 -2.09
N GLY A 140 -15.24 -2.28 -1.88
CA GLY A 140 -15.08 -1.04 -2.63
C GLY A 140 -13.69 -0.44 -2.45
N SER A 141 -13.23 -0.32 -1.21
CA SER A 141 -11.89 0.20 -0.89
C SER A 141 -10.77 -0.68 -1.44
N GLY A 142 -10.92 -2.00 -1.43
CA GLY A 142 -9.95 -2.94 -2.02
C GLY A 142 -9.83 -2.79 -3.54
N LEU A 143 -10.94 -2.47 -4.22
CA LEU A 143 -10.91 -2.14 -5.65
C LEU A 143 -10.23 -0.80 -5.96
N LEU A 144 -10.10 0.10 -4.99
CA LEU A 144 -9.45 1.41 -5.15
C LEU A 144 -7.97 1.39 -4.75
N TYR A 145 -7.62 0.64 -3.68
CA TYR A 145 -6.33 0.74 -3.00
C TYR A 145 -5.14 0.40 -3.90
N VAL A 146 -5.05 -0.84 -4.38
CA VAL A 146 -3.91 -1.30 -5.19
C VAL A 146 -3.88 -0.65 -6.58
N PRO A 147 -5.01 -0.54 -7.32
CA PRO A 147 -4.98 0.09 -8.63
C PRO A 147 -4.58 1.56 -8.63
N ALA A 148 -4.97 2.33 -7.60
CA ALA A 148 -4.57 3.74 -7.49
C ALA A 148 -3.06 3.87 -7.27
N LEU A 149 -2.44 3.02 -6.43
CA LEU A 149 -0.98 2.99 -6.24
C LEU A 149 -0.24 2.53 -7.49
N ALA A 150 -0.72 1.44 -8.11
CA ALA A 150 -0.13 0.92 -9.33
C ALA A 150 -0.18 1.95 -10.46
N PHE A 151 -1.31 2.66 -10.61
CA PHE A 151 -1.47 3.73 -11.59
C PHE A 151 -0.45 4.85 -11.37
N VAL A 152 -0.34 5.39 -10.15
CA VAL A 152 0.61 6.46 -9.82
C VAL A 152 2.05 5.99 -10.05
N SER A 153 2.38 4.73 -9.72
CA SER A 153 3.72 4.19 -9.93
C SER A 153 4.16 4.16 -11.39
N THR A 154 3.21 4.13 -12.35
CA THR A 154 3.51 4.16 -13.79
C THR A 154 3.79 5.57 -14.33
N LEU A 155 3.39 6.62 -13.60
CA LEU A 155 3.49 8.02 -14.04
C LEU A 155 4.83 8.69 -13.70
N PHE A 156 5.58 8.14 -12.75
CA PHE A 156 6.79 8.77 -12.23
C PHE A 156 8.04 7.91 -12.44
N PRO A 157 9.22 8.55 -12.67
CA PRO A 157 10.49 7.86 -12.69
C PRO A 157 10.85 7.30 -11.32
N ASP A 158 11.77 6.34 -11.27
CA ASP A 158 12.13 5.58 -10.06
C ASP A 158 12.56 6.46 -8.89
N SER A 159 13.24 7.58 -9.17
CA SER A 159 13.71 8.54 -8.15
C SER A 159 12.59 9.28 -7.44
N VAL A 160 11.47 9.59 -8.12
CA VAL A 160 10.33 10.37 -7.58
C VAL A 160 9.17 9.47 -7.16
N ARG A 161 9.09 8.25 -7.70
CA ARG A 161 8.01 7.28 -7.45
C ARG A 161 7.73 7.03 -5.95
N PRO A 162 8.72 6.82 -5.06
CA PRO A 162 8.45 6.60 -3.64
C PRO A 162 7.75 7.79 -2.98
N TRP A 163 8.15 9.01 -3.36
CA TRP A 163 7.52 10.24 -2.89
C TRP A 163 6.07 10.37 -3.34
N ALA A 164 5.80 10.13 -4.62
CA ALA A 164 4.44 10.18 -5.18
C ALA A 164 3.52 9.15 -4.51
N ILE A 165 4.01 7.92 -4.28
CA ILE A 165 3.30 6.86 -3.53
C ILE A 165 3.05 7.31 -2.09
N GLY A 166 4.03 7.94 -1.44
CA GLY A 166 3.89 8.52 -0.09
C GLY A 166 2.77 9.56 -0.02
N CYS A 167 2.71 10.47 -0.99
CA CYS A 167 1.65 11.48 -1.10
C CYS A 167 0.26 10.86 -1.26
N VAL A 168 0.11 9.83 -2.08
CA VAL A 168 -1.18 9.10 -2.22
C VAL A 168 -1.58 8.44 -0.91
N ASN A 169 -0.64 7.75 -0.26
CA ASN A 169 -0.89 7.09 1.04
C ASN A 169 -1.24 8.09 2.16
N ALA A 170 -0.75 9.33 2.09
CA ALA A 170 -1.11 10.40 3.03
C ALA A 170 -2.62 10.70 3.03
N GLY A 171 -3.31 10.47 1.88
CA GLY A 171 -4.76 10.55 1.78
C GLY A 171 -5.48 9.69 2.81
N GLY A 172 -5.00 8.46 3.06
CA GLY A 172 -5.57 7.59 4.09
C GLY A 172 -5.45 8.17 5.51
N GLY A 173 -4.33 8.81 5.84
CA GLY A 173 -4.18 9.52 7.12
C GLY A 173 -5.12 10.73 7.22
N MET A 174 -5.25 11.51 6.14
CA MET A 174 -6.17 12.65 6.09
C MET A 174 -7.63 12.20 6.23
N GLY A 175 -8.01 11.09 5.56
CA GLY A 175 -9.34 10.47 5.73
C GLY A 175 -9.61 10.09 7.18
N GLY A 176 -8.64 9.46 7.85
CA GLY A 176 -8.73 9.14 9.27
C GLY A 176 -8.98 10.36 10.14
N ILE A 177 -8.35 11.50 9.84
CA ILE A 177 -8.57 12.75 10.57
C ILE A 177 -9.97 13.30 10.28
N VAL A 178 -10.27 13.57 9.01
CA VAL A 178 -11.51 14.27 8.59
C VAL A 178 -12.74 13.51 9.02
N TYR A 179 -12.79 12.19 8.73
CA TYR A 179 -13.99 11.40 9.04
C TYR A 179 -14.16 11.14 10.54
N THR A 180 -13.07 11.03 11.29
CA THR A 180 -13.14 10.92 12.76
C THR A 180 -13.67 12.21 13.38
N PHE A 181 -13.20 13.39 12.94
CA PHE A 181 -13.73 14.67 13.40
C PHE A 181 -15.20 14.84 13.00
N MET A 182 -15.55 14.54 11.74
CA MET A 182 -16.94 14.63 11.30
C MET A 182 -17.87 13.76 12.16
N LEU A 183 -17.49 12.51 12.42
CA LEU A 183 -18.31 11.63 13.23
C LEU A 183 -18.41 12.13 14.67
N ARG A 184 -17.28 12.50 15.28
CA ARG A 184 -17.21 13.01 16.66
C ARG A 184 -18.09 14.22 16.89
N ASP A 185 -18.06 15.19 15.96
CA ASP A 185 -18.73 16.48 16.16
C ASP A 185 -20.21 16.44 15.70
N LEU A 186 -20.53 15.63 14.67
CA LEU A 186 -21.89 15.55 14.13
C LEU A 186 -22.75 14.52 14.88
N GLU A 187 -22.20 13.38 15.36
CA GLU A 187 -22.97 12.34 16.04
C GLU A 187 -23.76 12.88 17.25
N PRO A 188 -23.20 13.71 18.15
CA PRO A 188 -23.92 14.27 19.28
C PRO A 188 -25.00 15.29 18.88
N GLN A 189 -24.85 15.97 17.73
CA GLN A 189 -25.74 17.04 17.30
C GLN A 189 -26.93 16.55 16.49
N ILE A 190 -26.70 15.63 15.54
CA ILE A 190 -27.68 15.21 14.54
C ILE A 190 -27.94 13.69 14.57
N GLY A 191 -27.27 12.97 15.48
CA GLY A 191 -27.36 11.52 15.61
C GLY A 191 -26.52 10.75 14.59
N PHE A 192 -26.24 9.46 14.88
CA PHE A 192 -25.35 8.60 14.10
C PHE A 192 -25.75 8.50 12.62
N GLY A 193 -27.04 8.25 12.33
CA GLY A 193 -27.51 8.07 10.94
C GLY A 193 -27.27 9.29 10.05
N TRP A 194 -27.54 10.49 10.56
CA TRP A 194 -27.30 11.72 9.79
C TRP A 194 -25.80 12.08 9.69
N ALA A 195 -25.02 11.82 10.74
CA ALA A 195 -23.58 11.98 10.71
C ALA A 195 -22.94 11.10 9.63
N VAL A 196 -23.35 9.83 9.53
CA VAL A 196 -22.88 8.90 8.50
C VAL A 196 -23.33 9.33 7.09
N ARG A 197 -24.54 9.88 6.92
CA ARG A 197 -25.00 10.45 5.63
C ARG A 197 -24.16 11.64 5.20
N ALA A 198 -23.80 12.51 6.13
CA ALA A 198 -22.90 13.64 5.83
C ALA A 198 -21.52 13.13 5.35
N ILE A 199 -20.97 12.12 6.01
CA ILE A 199 -19.72 11.46 5.58
C ILE A 199 -19.90 10.81 4.19
N ALA A 200 -21.00 10.11 3.95
CA ALA A 200 -21.30 9.49 2.65
C ALA A 200 -21.37 10.54 1.52
N LEU A 201 -21.92 11.72 1.80
CA LEU A 201 -21.99 12.83 0.83
C LEU A 201 -20.58 13.35 0.50
N VAL A 202 -19.72 13.58 1.50
CA VAL A 202 -18.33 13.97 1.28
C VAL A 202 -17.59 12.91 0.48
N THR A 203 -17.75 11.64 0.83
CA THR A 203 -17.17 10.50 0.10
C THR A 203 -17.63 10.46 -1.36
N LEU A 204 -18.92 10.73 -1.62
CA LEU A 204 -19.48 10.83 -2.98
C LEU A 204 -18.82 11.95 -3.77
N VAL A 205 -18.75 13.17 -3.20
CA VAL A 205 -18.14 14.33 -3.88
C VAL A 205 -16.69 14.06 -4.23
N LEU A 206 -15.90 13.56 -3.27
CA LEU A 206 -14.48 13.23 -3.51
C LEU A 206 -14.32 12.11 -4.56
N SER A 207 -15.21 11.10 -4.56
CA SER A 207 -15.23 10.03 -5.56
C SER A 207 -15.53 10.58 -6.95
N VAL A 208 -16.53 11.45 -7.09
CA VAL A 208 -16.89 12.07 -8.37
C VAL A 208 -15.74 12.92 -8.91
N VAL A 209 -15.10 13.74 -8.06
CA VAL A 209 -13.95 14.56 -8.44
C VAL A 209 -12.78 13.66 -8.88
N ALA A 210 -12.47 12.63 -8.13
CA ALA A 210 -11.40 11.70 -8.47
C ALA A 210 -11.68 10.96 -9.79
N LEU A 211 -12.90 10.48 -10.00
CA LEU A 211 -13.29 9.81 -11.24
C LEU A 211 -13.27 10.78 -12.44
N ALA A 212 -13.73 12.03 -12.29
CA ALA A 212 -13.69 13.03 -13.34
C ALA A 212 -12.25 13.30 -13.82
N ILE A 213 -11.27 13.24 -12.91
CA ILE A 213 -9.84 13.41 -13.24
C ILE A 213 -9.25 12.12 -13.85
N LEU A 214 -9.57 10.93 -13.29
CA LEU A 214 -8.93 9.67 -13.67
C LEU A 214 -9.53 8.99 -14.90
N LEU A 215 -10.85 9.10 -15.14
CA LEU A 215 -11.53 8.43 -16.25
C LEU A 215 -11.08 8.92 -17.65
N PRO A 216 -10.76 10.22 -17.88
CA PRO A 216 -10.26 10.66 -19.17
C PRO A 216 -8.88 10.10 -19.53
N TYR A 217 -8.12 9.59 -18.55
CA TYR A 217 -6.81 9.02 -18.80
C TYR A 217 -6.90 7.81 -19.73
N ARG A 218 -6.22 7.89 -20.87
CA ARG A 218 -6.05 6.74 -21.78
C ARG A 218 -4.61 6.27 -21.69
N SER A 219 -4.41 5.07 -21.17
CA SER A 219 -3.09 4.42 -21.21
C SER A 219 -2.69 4.22 -22.68
N LYS A 220 -1.51 4.73 -23.05
CA LYS A 220 -0.89 4.47 -24.35
C LYS A 220 -0.11 3.14 -24.36
N ALA A 221 0.01 2.47 -23.19
CA ALA A 221 0.71 1.21 -23.11
C ALA A 221 -0.02 0.13 -23.92
N PRO A 222 0.68 -0.65 -24.76
CA PRO A 222 0.08 -1.79 -25.44
C PRO A 222 -0.47 -2.75 -24.41
N LYS A 223 -1.67 -3.29 -24.67
CA LYS A 223 -2.28 -4.31 -23.81
C LYS A 223 -1.30 -5.49 -23.71
N PRO A 224 -0.98 -5.96 -22.51
CA PRO A 224 -0.08 -7.10 -22.36
C PRO A 224 -0.62 -8.29 -23.14
N GLN A 225 0.17 -8.84 -24.06
CA GLN A 225 -0.20 -9.95 -24.95
C GLN A 225 -0.41 -11.28 -24.20
N HIS A 226 0.06 -11.39 -22.95
CA HIS A 226 -0.11 -12.58 -22.13
C HIS A 226 -0.83 -12.27 -20.83
N ARG A 227 -1.82 -13.11 -20.47
CA ARG A 227 -2.44 -13.11 -19.14
C ARG A 227 -1.36 -13.40 -18.10
N ARG A 228 -1.09 -12.45 -17.23
CA ARG A 228 -0.15 -12.63 -16.11
C ARG A 228 -0.74 -13.62 -15.11
N ALA A 229 0.10 -14.48 -14.55
CA ALA A 229 -0.31 -15.37 -13.48
C ALA A 229 -0.74 -14.56 -12.25
N MET A 230 -1.88 -14.92 -11.65
CA MET A 230 -2.37 -14.26 -10.42
C MET A 230 -1.44 -14.53 -9.23
N PHE A 231 -0.71 -15.64 -9.25
CA PHE A 231 0.24 -16.05 -8.22
C PHE A 231 1.56 -16.47 -8.84
N ASP A 232 2.65 -15.90 -8.32
CA ASP A 232 4.01 -16.36 -8.61
C ASP A 232 4.45 -17.33 -7.51
N LEU A 233 4.04 -18.60 -7.63
CA LEU A 233 4.41 -19.64 -6.66
C LEU A 233 5.94 -19.86 -6.60
N LYS A 234 6.68 -19.49 -7.64
CA LYS A 234 8.15 -19.56 -7.64
C LYS A 234 8.74 -18.54 -6.65
N ALA A 235 8.11 -17.37 -6.51
CA ALA A 235 8.53 -16.36 -5.55
C ALA A 235 8.53 -16.88 -4.10
N LEU A 236 7.59 -17.75 -3.73
CA LEU A 236 7.56 -18.36 -2.39
C LEU A 236 8.71 -19.36 -2.12
N ARG A 237 9.43 -19.79 -3.16
CA ARG A 237 10.65 -20.59 -3.04
C ARG A 237 11.90 -19.72 -2.92
N GLU A 238 11.80 -18.44 -3.21
CA GLU A 238 12.89 -17.46 -3.06
C GLU A 238 12.95 -17.00 -1.59
N PRO A 239 14.03 -17.30 -0.85
CA PRO A 239 14.08 -17.01 0.59
C PRO A 239 13.98 -15.52 0.90
N SER A 240 14.49 -14.64 0.03
CA SER A 240 14.36 -13.19 0.21
C SER A 240 12.91 -12.72 0.17
N PHE A 241 12.12 -13.19 -0.80
CA PHE A 241 10.72 -12.81 -0.93
C PHE A 241 9.85 -13.45 0.15
N LEU A 242 10.08 -14.75 0.46
CA LEU A 242 9.33 -15.47 1.49
C LEU A 242 9.52 -14.82 2.87
N LEU A 243 10.77 -14.58 3.27
CA LEU A 243 11.07 -13.96 4.57
C LEU A 243 10.57 -12.51 4.65
N PHE A 244 10.61 -11.75 3.54
CA PHE A 244 9.99 -10.43 3.47
C PHE A 244 8.47 -10.52 3.66
N SER A 245 7.81 -11.48 3.04
CA SER A 245 6.35 -11.69 3.16
C SER A 245 5.94 -12.13 4.57
N ILE A 246 6.73 -13.00 5.20
CA ILE A 246 6.55 -13.39 6.61
C ILE A 246 6.76 -12.17 7.52
N ALA A 247 7.75 -11.34 7.25
CA ALA A 247 7.96 -10.10 8.00
C ALA A 247 6.78 -9.15 7.86
N MET A 248 6.19 -9.01 6.66
CA MET A 248 4.95 -8.24 6.46
C MET A 248 3.79 -8.82 7.30
N PHE A 249 3.60 -10.14 7.28
CA PHE A 249 2.59 -10.81 8.11
C PHE A 249 2.76 -10.46 9.60
N LEU A 250 3.95 -10.66 10.15
CA LEU A 250 4.24 -10.38 11.57
C LEU A 250 4.10 -8.88 11.89
N ASN A 251 4.62 -8.01 11.05
CA ASN A 251 4.51 -6.56 11.24
C ASN A 251 3.05 -6.10 11.29
N TYR A 252 2.19 -6.65 10.42
CA TYR A 252 0.78 -6.25 10.37
C TYR A 252 -0.07 -6.86 11.49
N ILE A 253 0.35 -8.00 12.09
CA ILE A 253 -0.19 -8.45 13.39
C ILE A 253 0.02 -7.36 14.44
N ALA A 254 1.26 -6.88 14.59
CA ALA A 254 1.61 -5.88 15.60
C ALA A 254 1.00 -4.49 15.31
N PHE A 255 0.97 -4.10 14.03
CA PHE A 255 0.57 -2.77 13.57
C PHE A 255 -0.84 -2.37 13.99
N TYR A 256 -1.84 -3.24 13.78
CA TYR A 256 -3.23 -2.89 14.04
C TYR A 256 -3.64 -3.03 15.51
N ILE A 257 -2.83 -3.66 16.35
CA ILE A 257 -3.09 -3.71 17.79
C ILE A 257 -3.15 -2.30 18.38
N THR A 258 -2.18 -1.46 18.05
CA THR A 258 -2.09 -0.11 18.63
C THR A 258 -3.31 0.77 18.31
N PRO A 259 -3.69 1.05 17.05
CA PRO A 259 -4.81 1.93 16.76
C PRO A 259 -6.16 1.41 17.29
N PHE A 260 -6.34 0.10 17.40
CA PHE A 260 -7.57 -0.45 17.96
C PHE A 260 -7.65 -0.33 19.48
N TYR A 261 -6.50 -0.41 20.17
CA TYR A 261 -6.47 -0.41 21.64
C TYR A 261 -6.10 0.94 22.25
N ILE A 262 -5.63 1.94 21.47
CA ILE A 262 -5.37 3.31 21.95
C ILE A 262 -6.58 3.92 22.68
N PRO A 263 -7.81 3.91 22.13
CA PRO A 263 -8.95 4.51 22.82
C PRO A 263 -9.27 3.81 24.13
N MET A 264 -9.25 2.47 24.15
CA MET A 264 -9.52 1.69 25.34
C MET A 264 -8.44 1.89 26.42
N TYR A 265 -7.17 1.95 26.04
CA TYR A 265 -6.08 2.25 26.98
C TYR A 265 -6.22 3.65 27.59
N ALA A 266 -6.58 4.65 26.78
CA ALA A 266 -6.78 6.02 27.27
C ALA A 266 -7.95 6.11 28.26
N THR A 267 -9.06 5.40 28.03
CA THR A 267 -10.22 5.43 28.96
C THR A 267 -10.01 4.55 30.18
N GLU A 268 -9.55 3.33 30.00
CA GLU A 268 -9.51 2.34 31.09
C GLU A 268 -8.21 2.42 31.96
N ALA A 269 -7.06 2.67 31.33
CA ALA A 269 -5.78 2.73 32.04
C ALA A 269 -5.39 4.12 32.50
N LEU A 270 -5.71 5.17 31.71
CA LEU A 270 -5.36 6.55 32.02
C LEU A 270 -6.54 7.39 32.51
N HIS A 271 -7.75 6.80 32.61
CA HIS A 271 -9.00 7.44 33.08
C HIS A 271 -9.32 8.76 32.35
N GLN A 272 -8.96 8.82 31.07
CA GLN A 272 -9.22 9.99 30.23
C GLN A 272 -10.66 9.97 29.70
N SER A 273 -11.21 11.16 29.42
CA SER A 273 -12.53 11.24 28.79
C SER A 273 -12.53 10.65 27.38
N ARG A 274 -13.68 10.17 26.92
CA ARG A 274 -13.86 9.61 25.58
C ARG A 274 -13.41 10.57 24.49
N SER A 275 -13.58 11.86 24.70
CA SER A 275 -13.15 12.91 23.78
C SER A 275 -11.62 12.96 23.61
N PHE A 276 -10.86 12.81 24.71
CA PHE A 276 -9.41 12.73 24.65
C PHE A 276 -8.91 11.42 24.04
N ALA A 277 -9.62 10.31 24.27
CA ALA A 277 -9.31 9.03 23.64
C ALA A 277 -9.32 9.09 22.10
N PHE A 278 -10.30 9.79 21.52
CA PHE A 278 -10.34 10.06 20.09
C PHE A 278 -9.25 11.02 19.62
N ALA A 279 -8.87 12.02 20.44
CA ALA A 279 -7.81 12.93 20.09
C ALA A 279 -6.46 12.23 19.87
N TYR A 280 -6.15 11.15 20.61
CA TYR A 280 -4.94 10.36 20.37
C TYR A 280 -4.92 9.68 18.99
N LEU A 281 -6.06 9.19 18.49
CA LEU A 281 -6.14 8.64 17.13
C LEU A 281 -5.88 9.72 16.06
N VAL A 282 -6.36 10.94 16.30
CA VAL A 282 -6.10 12.09 15.43
C VAL A 282 -4.61 12.46 15.45
N TYR A 283 -4.00 12.55 16.61
CA TYR A 283 -2.56 12.84 16.74
C TYR A 283 -1.71 11.77 16.07
N MET A 284 -2.06 10.49 16.24
CA MET A 284 -1.42 9.38 15.53
C MET A 284 -1.57 9.52 14.01
N SER A 285 -2.76 9.91 13.53
CA SER A 285 -3.01 10.08 12.09
C SER A 285 -2.22 11.24 11.50
N ILE A 286 -2.11 12.36 12.21
CA ILE A 286 -1.30 13.52 11.80
C ILE A 286 0.18 13.11 11.65
N THR A 287 0.75 12.47 12.67
CA THR A 287 2.14 12.04 12.61
C THR A 287 2.36 10.91 11.62
N SER A 288 1.35 10.06 11.37
CA SER A 288 1.39 9.02 10.33
C SER A 288 1.46 9.61 8.92
N ILE A 289 0.81 10.76 8.66
CA ILE A 289 0.97 11.49 7.38
C ILE A 289 2.42 11.89 7.17
N ILE A 290 3.05 12.44 8.21
CA ILE A 290 4.48 12.79 8.19
C ILE A 290 5.33 11.54 7.90
N GLY A 291 5.05 10.44 8.57
CA GLY A 291 5.73 9.15 8.38
C GLY A 291 5.56 8.56 6.98
N ARG A 292 4.43 8.77 6.32
CA ARG A 292 4.17 8.29 4.94
C ARG A 292 4.88 9.14 3.88
N THR A 293 5.23 10.37 4.19
CA THR A 293 5.78 11.32 3.23
C THR A 293 7.28 11.53 3.42
N LEU A 294 7.73 12.11 4.53
CA LEU A 294 9.11 12.51 4.71
C LEU A 294 10.13 11.35 4.60
N PRO A 295 9.94 10.17 5.24
CA PRO A 295 10.89 9.07 5.09
C PRO A 295 10.96 8.50 3.68
N MET A 296 9.93 8.68 2.86
CA MET A 296 9.95 8.25 1.46
C MET A 296 10.88 9.10 0.59
N LEU A 297 11.18 10.35 0.99
CA LEU A 297 12.25 11.14 0.38
C LEU A 297 13.63 10.51 0.67
N ALA A 298 13.84 10.04 1.90
CA ALA A 298 15.06 9.35 2.28
C ALA A 298 15.20 7.99 1.59
N ALA A 299 14.09 7.30 1.29
CA ALA A 299 14.10 6.02 0.59
C ALA A 299 14.71 6.08 -0.81
N GLY A 300 14.65 7.24 -1.48
CA GLY A 300 15.32 7.46 -2.75
C GLY A 300 16.86 7.47 -2.65
N ARG A 301 17.42 7.76 -1.46
CA ARG A 301 18.88 7.81 -1.24
C ARG A 301 19.42 6.57 -0.54
N PHE A 302 18.71 6.09 0.49
CA PHE A 302 19.16 5.00 1.36
C PHE A 302 18.58 3.64 0.98
N GLY A 303 17.59 3.61 0.08
CA GLY A 303 16.87 2.40 -0.29
C GLY A 303 15.59 2.19 0.54
N SER A 304 14.54 1.71 -0.11
CA SER A 304 13.22 1.55 0.50
C SER A 304 13.18 0.44 1.56
N LEU A 305 13.97 -0.63 1.37
CA LEU A 305 14.05 -1.73 2.34
C LEU A 305 14.72 -1.29 3.64
N GLN A 306 15.79 -0.49 3.55
CA GLN A 306 16.50 0.05 4.73
C GLN A 306 15.59 0.97 5.55
N VAL A 307 14.81 1.83 4.87
CA VAL A 307 13.82 2.70 5.52
C VAL A 307 12.71 1.88 6.18
N TYR A 308 12.25 0.80 5.54
CA TYR A 308 11.27 -0.11 6.13
C TYR A 308 11.80 -0.81 7.39
N ILE A 309 13.05 -1.27 7.37
CA ILE A 309 13.70 -1.91 8.54
C ILE A 309 13.85 -0.90 9.68
N ALA A 310 14.33 0.32 9.39
CA ALA A 310 14.43 1.37 10.40
C ALA A 310 13.07 1.66 11.08
N ALA A 311 12.00 1.69 10.30
CA ALA A 311 10.65 1.84 10.84
C ALA A 311 10.23 0.62 11.67
N THR A 312 10.59 -0.60 11.28
CA THR A 312 10.29 -1.83 12.06
C THR A 312 11.02 -1.83 13.40
N VAL A 313 12.28 -1.38 13.43
CA VAL A 313 13.02 -1.14 14.68
C VAL A 313 12.30 -0.13 15.56
N GLY A 314 11.93 1.03 14.98
CA GLY A 314 11.21 2.07 15.70
C GLY A 314 9.85 1.58 16.24
N THR A 315 9.11 0.79 15.46
CA THR A 315 7.86 0.16 15.89
C THR A 315 8.08 -0.79 17.06
N THR A 316 9.09 -1.65 16.97
CA THR A 316 9.43 -2.61 18.04
C THR A 316 9.78 -1.88 19.35
N VAL A 317 10.64 -0.86 19.26
CA VAL A 317 11.01 -0.03 20.42
C VAL A 317 9.78 0.67 20.99
N ALA A 318 8.94 1.30 20.14
CA ALA A 318 7.74 1.99 20.59
C ALA A 318 6.78 1.06 21.33
N LEU A 319 6.55 -0.16 20.82
CA LEU A 319 5.65 -1.14 21.44
C LEU A 319 6.16 -1.64 22.78
N PHE A 320 7.46 -1.85 22.94
CA PHE A 320 8.03 -2.19 24.25
C PHE A 320 8.01 -0.99 25.20
N CYS A 321 8.29 0.22 24.74
CA CYS A 321 8.15 1.44 25.55
C CYS A 321 6.72 1.64 26.04
N TRP A 322 5.70 1.24 25.25
CA TRP A 322 4.30 1.35 25.67
C TRP A 322 4.02 0.59 26.98
N THR A 323 4.71 -0.51 27.25
CA THR A 323 4.55 -1.25 28.52
C THR A 323 4.96 -0.47 29.77
N ALA A 324 5.84 0.53 29.60
CA ALA A 324 6.32 1.41 30.65
C ALA A 324 5.57 2.75 30.77
N VAL A 325 4.62 3.00 29.85
CA VAL A 325 3.84 4.23 29.84
C VAL A 325 2.67 4.14 30.82
N HIS A 326 2.69 4.99 31.85
CA HIS A 326 1.65 5.01 32.89
C HIS A 326 1.07 6.41 33.09
N ASN A 327 1.47 7.41 32.31
CA ASN A 327 1.00 8.77 32.42
C ASN A 327 0.57 9.35 31.05
N VAL A 328 -0.25 10.40 31.10
CA VAL A 328 -0.83 11.07 29.92
C VAL A 328 0.24 11.63 28.98
N ALA A 329 1.29 12.27 29.53
CA ALA A 329 2.36 12.85 28.72
C ALA A 329 3.18 11.78 27.98
N GLY A 330 3.54 10.69 28.67
CA GLY A 330 4.23 9.55 28.06
C GLY A 330 3.39 8.86 26.99
N PHE A 331 2.06 8.76 27.20
CA PHE A 331 1.16 8.18 26.22
C PHE A 331 1.01 9.05 24.98
N LEU A 332 0.98 10.37 25.14
CA LEU A 332 1.03 11.29 24.02
C LEU A 332 2.33 11.14 23.23
N GLY A 333 3.49 11.11 23.90
CA GLY A 333 4.79 10.88 23.28
C GLY A 333 4.85 9.55 22.51
N PHE A 334 4.35 8.47 23.12
CA PHE A 334 4.23 7.16 22.48
C PHE A 334 3.36 7.24 21.21
N THR A 335 2.18 7.87 21.30
CA THR A 335 1.23 7.96 20.19
C THR A 335 1.82 8.75 19.00
N LEU A 336 2.51 9.85 19.27
CA LEU A 336 3.17 10.66 18.25
C LEU A 336 4.32 9.89 17.57
N MET A 337 5.18 9.25 18.35
CA MET A 337 6.27 8.42 17.84
C MET A 337 5.75 7.23 17.02
N TYR A 338 4.76 6.52 17.58
CA TYR A 338 4.15 5.38 16.89
C TYR A 338 3.48 5.81 15.58
N GLY A 339 2.83 6.95 15.56
CA GLY A 339 2.25 7.51 14.33
C GLY A 339 3.28 7.66 13.22
N ILE A 340 4.45 8.24 13.50
CA ILE A 340 5.52 8.41 12.49
C ILE A 340 5.95 7.06 11.94
N VAL A 341 6.33 6.11 12.81
CA VAL A 341 6.85 4.81 12.35
C VAL A 341 5.77 3.98 11.64
N SER A 342 4.52 4.06 12.10
CA SER A 342 3.38 3.41 11.46
C SER A 342 3.10 3.93 10.05
N GLY A 343 3.31 5.23 9.83
CA GLY A 343 3.21 5.83 8.49
C GLY A 343 4.20 5.21 7.50
N VAL A 344 5.44 5.02 7.92
CA VAL A 344 6.46 4.34 7.09
C VAL A 344 6.08 2.88 6.81
N GLN A 345 5.54 2.17 7.80
CA GLN A 345 5.11 0.77 7.66
C GLN A 345 4.04 0.58 6.56
N VAL A 346 3.23 1.58 6.28
CA VAL A 346 2.23 1.54 5.20
C VAL A 346 2.84 1.87 3.84
N ALA A 347 3.77 2.81 3.77
CA ALA A 347 4.29 3.32 2.49
C ALA A 347 5.50 2.52 1.96
N ALA A 348 6.44 2.15 2.84
CA ALA A 348 7.72 1.57 2.46
C ALA A 348 7.65 0.15 1.87
N PRO A 349 6.77 -0.79 2.29
CA PRO A 349 6.74 -2.14 1.74
C PRO A 349 6.50 -2.17 0.24
N SER A 350 5.58 -1.35 -0.27
CA SER A 350 5.29 -1.27 -1.71
C SER A 350 6.52 -0.82 -2.52
N ALA A 351 7.28 0.13 -1.98
CA ALA A 351 8.52 0.58 -2.61
C ALA A 351 9.65 -0.48 -2.49
N ALA A 352 9.73 -1.19 -1.36
CA ALA A 352 10.74 -2.23 -1.14
C ALA A 352 10.56 -3.43 -2.07
N ILE A 353 9.31 -3.87 -2.30
CA ILE A 353 9.01 -4.99 -3.23
C ILE A 353 9.45 -4.68 -4.66
N SER A 354 9.53 -3.40 -5.05
CA SER A 354 9.99 -3.00 -6.39
C SER A 354 11.50 -3.21 -6.60
N HIS A 355 12.27 -3.55 -5.57
CA HIS A 355 13.70 -3.82 -5.69
C HIS A 355 13.97 -5.13 -6.47
N PRO A 356 15.00 -5.19 -7.37
CA PRO A 356 15.31 -6.37 -8.21
C PRO A 356 15.49 -7.68 -7.45
N VAL A 357 15.98 -7.65 -6.22
CA VAL A 357 16.15 -8.84 -5.34
C VAL A 357 14.80 -9.44 -4.93
N LEU A 358 13.77 -8.59 -4.75
CA LEU A 358 12.43 -9.03 -4.37
C LEU A 358 11.50 -9.20 -5.58
N SER A 359 11.78 -8.49 -6.68
CA SER A 359 11.03 -8.56 -7.93
C SER A 359 11.99 -8.48 -9.13
N PRO A 360 12.50 -9.61 -9.64
CA PRO A 360 13.56 -9.65 -10.66
C PRO A 360 13.18 -8.96 -11.97
N THR A 361 11.89 -8.87 -12.29
CA THR A 361 11.40 -8.24 -13.52
C THR A 361 10.21 -7.33 -13.22
N MET A 362 10.08 -6.24 -14.00
CA MET A 362 8.94 -5.31 -13.91
C MET A 362 7.59 -6.02 -14.10
N ASN A 363 7.57 -7.12 -14.84
CA ASN A 363 6.35 -7.87 -15.14
C ASN A 363 5.76 -8.62 -13.93
N VAL A 364 6.53 -8.87 -12.89
CA VAL A 364 6.09 -9.62 -11.69
C VAL A 364 5.88 -8.73 -10.47
N ILE A 365 6.23 -7.43 -10.54
CA ILE A 365 6.12 -6.51 -9.40
C ILE A 365 4.69 -6.44 -8.87
N GLY A 366 3.69 -6.27 -9.73
CA GLY A 366 2.29 -6.21 -9.32
C GLY A 366 1.81 -7.49 -8.64
N THR A 367 2.14 -8.65 -9.19
CA THR A 367 1.81 -9.95 -8.61
C THR A 367 2.49 -10.16 -7.26
N ARG A 368 3.80 -9.88 -7.15
CA ARG A 368 4.56 -10.02 -5.90
C ARG A 368 4.11 -9.00 -4.84
N MET A 369 3.77 -7.78 -5.27
CA MET A 369 3.18 -6.78 -4.39
C MET A 369 1.85 -7.27 -3.81
N GLY A 370 0.95 -7.79 -4.66
CA GLY A 370 -0.31 -8.38 -4.24
C GLY A 370 -0.11 -9.54 -3.25
N MET A 371 0.83 -10.45 -3.54
CA MET A 371 1.16 -11.57 -2.64
C MET A 371 1.70 -11.08 -1.29
N GLY A 372 2.64 -10.13 -1.26
CA GLY A 372 3.16 -9.55 -0.02
C GLY A 372 2.05 -8.89 0.82
N TRP A 373 1.18 -8.13 0.18
CA TRP A 373 0.03 -7.52 0.86
C TRP A 373 -0.99 -8.55 1.35
N MET A 374 -1.16 -9.69 0.67
CA MET A 374 -2.01 -10.79 1.16
C MET A 374 -1.51 -11.32 2.51
N PHE A 375 -0.20 -11.54 2.66
CA PHE A 375 0.40 -11.92 3.94
C PHE A 375 0.12 -10.88 5.03
N ALA A 376 0.27 -9.59 4.71
CA ALA A 376 -0.07 -8.50 5.63
C ALA A 376 -1.56 -8.53 6.02
N GLY A 377 -2.46 -8.73 5.06
CA GLY A 377 -3.91 -8.80 5.31
C GLY A 377 -4.30 -9.93 6.26
N VAL A 378 -3.73 -11.12 6.08
CA VAL A 378 -3.93 -12.24 7.01
C VAL A 378 -3.41 -11.88 8.41
N GLY A 379 -2.28 -11.16 8.49
CA GLY A 379 -1.72 -10.66 9.75
C GLY A 379 -2.70 -9.74 10.49
N VAL A 380 -3.34 -8.81 9.79
CA VAL A 380 -4.38 -7.92 10.37
C VAL A 380 -5.55 -8.71 10.94
N LEU A 381 -6.04 -9.70 10.17
CA LEU A 381 -7.20 -10.51 10.57
C LEU A 381 -6.93 -11.30 11.84
N VAL A 382 -5.72 -11.83 11.98
CA VAL A 382 -5.31 -12.67 13.12
C VAL A 382 -4.88 -11.83 14.33
N GLY A 383 -4.23 -10.69 14.10
CA GLY A 383 -3.61 -9.88 15.16
C GLY A 383 -4.60 -9.31 16.17
N SER A 384 -5.68 -8.72 15.70
CA SER A 384 -6.66 -8.05 16.57
C SER A 384 -7.41 -9.02 17.52
N PRO A 385 -7.90 -10.21 17.08
CA PRO A 385 -8.50 -11.18 17.99
C PRO A 385 -7.53 -11.73 19.03
N ILE A 386 -6.27 -12.01 18.64
CA ILE A 386 -5.26 -12.49 19.59
C ILE A 386 -4.98 -11.43 20.64
N ALA A 387 -4.80 -10.17 20.24
CA ALA A 387 -4.60 -9.08 21.19
C ALA A 387 -5.80 -8.93 22.14
N GLY A 388 -7.03 -9.07 21.61
CA GLY A 388 -8.25 -9.04 22.44
C GLY A 388 -8.31 -10.14 23.49
N ALA A 389 -7.88 -11.34 23.13
CA ALA A 389 -7.79 -12.47 24.08
C ALA A 389 -6.69 -12.31 25.12
N LEU A 390 -5.65 -11.49 24.82
CA LEU A 390 -4.54 -11.23 25.73
C LEU A 390 -4.80 -10.05 26.67
N VAL A 391 -5.77 -9.19 26.40
CA VAL A 391 -6.19 -8.11 27.31
C VAL A 391 -7.01 -8.73 28.43
N ASN A 392 -6.45 -8.75 29.63
CA ASN A 392 -7.13 -9.27 30.80
C ASN A 392 -8.07 -8.22 31.38
N VAL A 393 -9.37 -8.49 31.30
CA VAL A 393 -10.41 -7.64 31.87
C VAL A 393 -10.92 -8.27 33.16
N THR A 394 -10.52 -7.70 34.30
CA THR A 394 -11.05 -8.05 35.62
C THR A 394 -11.90 -6.89 36.16
N PRO A 395 -12.91 -7.14 37.03
CA PRO A 395 -13.70 -6.06 37.60
C PRO A 395 -12.81 -4.99 38.27
N GLY A 396 -12.84 -3.76 37.74
CA GLY A 396 -12.04 -2.63 38.24
C GLY A 396 -10.59 -2.55 37.77
N ARG A 397 -10.11 -3.47 36.92
CA ARG A 397 -8.74 -3.42 36.39
C ARG A 397 -8.65 -4.06 35.00
N VAL A 398 -8.11 -3.32 34.04
CA VAL A 398 -7.78 -3.82 32.70
C VAL A 398 -6.25 -3.87 32.57
N ASP A 399 -5.70 -5.06 32.33
CA ASP A 399 -4.27 -5.26 32.12
C ASP A 399 -3.96 -5.44 30.63
N PHE A 400 -3.27 -4.45 30.05
CA PHE A 400 -2.86 -4.42 28.64
C PHE A 400 -1.47 -5.01 28.42
N LYS A 401 -0.66 -5.26 29.47
CA LYS A 401 0.74 -5.68 29.35
C LYS A 401 0.94 -6.92 28.48
N PRO A 402 0.12 -8.00 28.62
CA PRO A 402 0.31 -9.18 27.77
C PRO A 402 0.15 -8.87 26.29
N ALA A 403 -0.85 -8.04 25.91
CA ALA A 403 -1.08 -7.65 24.53
C ALA A 403 0.04 -6.73 23.99
N GLN A 404 0.55 -5.81 24.81
CA GLN A 404 1.68 -4.93 24.47
C GLN A 404 2.98 -5.74 24.26
N CYS A 405 3.31 -6.66 25.18
CA CYS A 405 4.47 -7.54 25.07
C CYS A 405 4.36 -8.44 23.82
N PHE A 406 3.18 -9.00 23.56
CA PHE A 406 2.92 -9.78 22.35
C PHE A 406 3.19 -8.96 21.09
N ALA A 407 2.63 -7.75 20.99
CA ALA A 407 2.84 -6.87 19.85
C ALA A 407 4.34 -6.55 19.63
N GLY A 408 5.07 -6.22 20.71
CA GLY A 408 6.50 -5.97 20.66
C GLY A 408 7.31 -7.19 20.22
N ALA A 409 6.99 -8.37 20.74
CA ALA A 409 7.67 -9.63 20.40
C ALA A 409 7.44 -10.02 18.93
N VAL A 410 6.21 -9.87 18.43
CA VAL A 410 5.88 -10.15 17.02
C VAL A 410 6.59 -9.16 16.08
N ALA A 411 6.65 -7.87 16.45
CA ALA A 411 7.41 -6.87 15.68
C ALA A 411 8.93 -7.18 15.67
N ALA A 412 9.49 -7.66 16.78
CA ALA A 412 10.88 -8.13 16.85
C ALA A 412 11.10 -9.36 15.95
N GLY A 413 10.15 -10.30 15.92
CA GLY A 413 10.17 -11.43 14.99
C GLY A 413 10.17 -11.00 13.52
N ALA A 414 9.39 -9.97 13.17
CA ALA A 414 9.40 -9.38 11.83
C ALA A 414 10.78 -8.81 11.48
N LEU A 415 11.42 -8.12 12.42
CA LEU A 415 12.77 -7.57 12.23
C LEU A 415 13.80 -8.68 11.93
N LEU A 416 13.75 -9.80 12.64
CA LEU A 416 14.63 -10.94 12.39
C LEU A 416 14.45 -11.50 10.97
N CYS A 417 13.21 -11.61 10.51
CA CYS A 417 12.91 -12.05 9.14
C CYS A 417 13.43 -11.08 8.06
N LEU A 418 13.56 -9.78 8.35
CA LEU A 418 14.05 -8.78 7.40
C LEU A 418 15.58 -8.78 7.24
N ILE A 419 16.33 -9.41 8.13
CA ILE A 419 17.81 -9.45 8.08
C ILE A 419 18.31 -10.10 6.78
N PHE A 420 17.73 -11.22 6.39
CA PHE A 420 18.16 -11.95 5.20
C PHE A 420 17.89 -11.16 3.89
N PRO A 421 16.68 -10.63 3.64
CA PRO A 421 16.43 -9.74 2.51
C PRO A 421 17.38 -8.54 2.46
N LEU A 422 17.69 -7.93 3.63
CA LEU A 422 18.63 -6.80 3.71
C LEU A 422 20.02 -7.19 3.22
N ILE A 423 20.55 -8.32 3.70
CA ILE A 423 21.88 -8.81 3.28
C ILE A 423 21.89 -9.09 1.78
N ALA A 424 20.81 -9.66 1.24
CA ALA A 424 20.68 -9.95 -0.18
C ALA A 424 20.68 -8.66 -1.02
N VAL A 425 19.94 -7.62 -0.59
CA VAL A 425 19.88 -6.30 -1.24
C VAL A 425 21.27 -5.65 -1.23
N ILE A 426 21.93 -5.57 -0.07
CA ILE A 426 23.26 -4.95 0.05
C ILE A 426 24.30 -5.67 -0.84
N LYS A 427 24.23 -7.00 -0.92
CA LYS A 427 25.13 -7.78 -1.81
C LYS A 427 24.85 -7.51 -3.28
N HIS A 428 23.60 -7.36 -3.66
CA HIS A 428 23.19 -7.05 -5.02
C HIS A 428 23.70 -5.67 -5.42
N ASP A 429 23.44 -4.65 -4.59
CA ASP A 429 23.81 -3.25 -4.87
C ASP A 429 25.31 -3.05 -5.00
N LYS A 430 26.12 -3.78 -4.17
CA LYS A 430 27.58 -3.80 -4.28
C LYS A 430 28.10 -4.46 -5.55
N LYS A 431 27.32 -5.31 -6.22
CA LYS A 431 27.71 -5.94 -7.49
C LYS A 431 27.35 -5.10 -8.71
N THR A 432 26.38 -4.19 -8.55
CA THR A 432 25.88 -3.34 -9.63
C THR A 432 26.44 -1.92 -9.59
N ALA A 433 27.03 -1.50 -8.47
CA ALA A 433 27.82 -0.27 -8.31
C ALA A 433 29.28 -0.49 -8.73
#